data_55f8b95342d03ba77415e4ea14ae568f
#
_entry.id   55f8b95342d03ba77415e4ea14ae568f
#
_cell.length_a   1.000
_cell.length_b   1.000
_cell.length_c   1.000
_cell.angle_alpha   90.00
_cell.angle_beta   90.00
_cell.angle_gamma   90.00
#
_symmetry.space_group_name_H-M   'P 1'
#
loop_
_entity.id
_entity.type
_entity.pdbx_description
1 polymer ?
#
loop_
_entity_poly.entity_id
_entity_poly.type
_entity_poly.pdbx_seq_one_letter_code
_entity_poly.pdbx_strand_id
1 'polypeptide(L)'
;GGVAYVVQGNDGWEVNRQTLAGLLGDAMLGASDGRIVAHTEYTPVRISSEAASQLAQDVTSALAGGACFQFGGHTWQATASEVGAWVSTCVEQAGDGWRLRPYIDQQLSKSAMASGIRQAEGDSLSGVGFETDGSGQVTVTTDGQGKLPDVSDAAEALSSALFGQGDNVTPAQQAPVIAVDAE
;
A
#
# COMPACT_ATOMS: atom_id res chain seq x y z
N GLY A 1 8.39 9.51 -12.51
CA GLY A 1 7.82 8.68 -11.45
C GLY A 1 6.31 8.62 -11.56
N GLY A 2 5.67 7.72 -10.82
CA GLY A 2 4.22 7.52 -10.86
C GLY A 2 3.71 6.75 -12.07
N VAL A 3 4.57 5.98 -12.72
CA VAL A 3 4.19 5.14 -13.88
C VAL A 3 4.22 3.67 -13.44
N ALA A 4 3.09 2.99 -13.60
CA ALA A 4 2.99 1.56 -13.39
C ALA A 4 3.52 0.80 -14.62
N TYR A 5 4.17 -0.34 -14.39
CA TYR A 5 4.64 -1.23 -15.44
C TYR A 5 4.29 -2.68 -15.10
N VAL A 6 4.21 -3.50 -16.12
CA VAL A 6 3.86 -4.91 -16.00
C VAL A 6 5.13 -5.76 -15.98
N VAL A 7 5.22 -6.66 -15.00
CA VAL A 7 6.15 -7.77 -15.03
C VAL A 7 5.38 -8.99 -15.52
N GLN A 8 5.80 -9.54 -16.66
CA GLN A 8 5.11 -10.68 -17.27
C GLN A 8 5.19 -11.91 -16.37
N GLY A 9 4.04 -12.48 -16.03
CA GLY A 9 3.94 -13.76 -15.36
C GLY A 9 4.22 -14.93 -16.33
N ASN A 10 4.72 -16.03 -15.77
CA ASN A 10 4.90 -17.27 -16.51
C ASN A 10 4.03 -18.36 -15.90
N ASP A 11 3.54 -19.26 -16.73
CA ASP A 11 2.92 -20.48 -16.25
C ASP A 11 3.89 -21.27 -15.38
N GLY A 12 3.36 -21.94 -14.39
CA GLY A 12 4.15 -22.64 -13.40
C GLY A 12 3.66 -24.07 -13.17
N TRP A 13 4.36 -24.73 -12.27
CA TRP A 13 3.99 -26.04 -11.75
C TRP A 13 3.96 -25.95 -10.22
N GLU A 14 2.84 -26.29 -9.63
CA GLU A 14 2.71 -26.38 -8.17
C GLU A 14 2.84 -27.82 -7.71
N VAL A 15 3.52 -28.02 -6.58
CA VAL A 15 3.57 -29.35 -5.94
C VAL A 15 2.24 -29.59 -5.24
N ASN A 16 1.61 -30.73 -5.52
CA ASN A 16 0.44 -31.16 -4.78
C ASN A 16 0.85 -31.51 -3.34
N ARG A 17 0.64 -30.54 -2.44
CA ARG A 17 1.07 -30.63 -1.03
C ARG A 17 0.38 -31.77 -0.27
N GLN A 18 -0.87 -32.06 -0.61
CA GLN A 18 -1.64 -33.11 0.07
C GLN A 18 -1.10 -34.49 -0.30
N THR A 19 -0.84 -34.72 -1.58
CA THR A 19 -0.23 -35.96 -2.08
C THR A 19 1.20 -36.11 -1.53
N LEU A 20 1.98 -35.02 -1.50
CA LEU A 20 3.33 -35.07 -0.94
C LEU A 20 3.34 -35.36 0.55
N ALA A 21 2.40 -34.79 1.33
CA ALA A 21 2.27 -35.09 2.76
C ALA A 21 1.93 -36.57 3.02
N GLY A 22 1.06 -37.18 2.20
CA GLY A 22 0.75 -38.59 2.28
C GLY A 22 2.00 -39.45 2.00
N LEU A 23 2.72 -39.16 0.91
CA LEU A 23 3.95 -39.88 0.54
C LEU A 23 5.05 -39.75 1.61
N LEU A 24 5.18 -38.60 2.23
CA LEU A 24 6.07 -38.38 3.36
C LEU A 24 5.69 -39.24 4.57
N GLY A 25 4.40 -39.27 4.90
CA GLY A 25 3.87 -40.12 5.99
C GLY A 25 4.18 -41.59 5.76
N ASP A 26 3.92 -42.09 4.56
CA ASP A 26 4.19 -43.50 4.19
C ASP A 26 5.68 -43.83 4.26
N ALA A 27 6.53 -42.94 3.80
CA ALA A 27 7.98 -43.09 3.86
C ALA A 27 8.49 -43.11 5.32
N MET A 28 7.96 -42.26 6.18
CA MET A 28 8.32 -42.20 7.61
C MET A 28 7.88 -43.45 8.36
N LEU A 29 6.77 -44.07 7.96
CA LEU A 29 6.27 -45.31 8.54
C LEU A 29 6.94 -46.56 7.95
N GLY A 30 7.91 -46.39 7.05
CA GLY A 30 8.59 -47.50 6.40
C GLY A 30 7.73 -48.27 5.38
N ALA A 31 6.62 -47.68 4.95
CA ALA A 31 5.71 -48.26 3.95
C ALA A 31 6.19 -48.07 2.50
N SER A 32 7.33 -47.40 2.29
CA SER A 32 7.92 -47.17 0.96
C SER A 32 9.43 -47.41 1.02
N ASP A 33 10.08 -47.44 -0.17
CA ASP A 33 11.52 -47.56 -0.34
C ASP A 33 12.32 -46.28 0.02
N GLY A 34 11.63 -45.29 0.61
CA GLY A 34 12.19 -44.03 1.02
C GLY A 34 12.37 -43.02 -0.14
N ARG A 35 12.04 -43.44 -1.38
CA ARG A 35 12.05 -42.51 -2.53
C ARG A 35 10.69 -41.83 -2.66
N ILE A 36 10.70 -40.51 -2.53
CA ILE A 36 9.50 -39.69 -2.69
C ILE A 36 9.60 -38.90 -4.02
N VAL A 37 8.58 -39.10 -4.87
CA VAL A 37 8.44 -38.32 -6.11
C VAL A 37 7.32 -37.31 -5.89
N ALA A 38 7.66 -36.04 -5.87
CA ALA A 38 6.67 -34.97 -5.78
C ALA A 38 5.86 -34.90 -7.08
N HIS A 39 4.54 -35.05 -6.97
CA HIS A 39 3.64 -34.80 -8.09
C HIS A 39 3.41 -33.29 -8.23
N THR A 40 3.58 -32.81 -9.45
CA THR A 40 3.34 -31.40 -9.80
C THR A 40 2.12 -31.28 -10.68
N GLU A 41 1.36 -30.23 -10.48
CA GLU A 41 0.19 -29.86 -11.29
C GLU A 41 0.50 -28.56 -12.05
N TYR A 42 0.08 -28.50 -13.30
CA TYR A 42 0.24 -27.31 -14.12
C TYR A 42 -0.66 -26.17 -13.60
N THR A 43 -0.06 -25.03 -13.34
CA THR A 43 -0.76 -23.85 -12.85
C THR A 43 -0.59 -22.74 -13.87
N PRO A 44 -1.62 -22.42 -14.67
CA PRO A 44 -1.56 -21.34 -15.63
C PRO A 44 -1.52 -19.98 -14.93
N VAL A 45 -1.00 -18.97 -15.63
CA VAL A 45 -1.07 -17.58 -15.20
C VAL A 45 -2.54 -17.19 -15.00
N ARG A 46 -2.86 -16.68 -13.81
CA ARG A 46 -4.24 -16.28 -13.44
C ARG A 46 -4.68 -14.98 -14.07
N ILE A 47 -3.72 -14.09 -14.36
CA ILE A 47 -3.98 -12.76 -14.91
C ILE A 47 -3.31 -12.65 -16.28
N SER A 48 -4.08 -12.31 -17.31
CA SER A 48 -3.51 -12.12 -18.64
C SER A 48 -2.62 -10.88 -18.71
N SER A 49 -1.66 -10.89 -19.63
CA SER A 49 -0.77 -9.74 -19.85
C SER A 49 -1.54 -8.50 -20.30
N GLU A 50 -2.63 -8.70 -21.05
CA GLU A 50 -3.52 -7.62 -21.50
C GLU A 50 -4.24 -6.98 -20.33
N ALA A 51 -4.82 -7.78 -19.43
CA ALA A 51 -5.50 -7.26 -18.23
C ALA A 51 -4.53 -6.53 -17.31
N ALA A 52 -3.32 -7.05 -17.13
CA ALA A 52 -2.28 -6.39 -16.34
C ALA A 52 -1.82 -5.07 -16.98
N SER A 53 -1.69 -5.04 -18.32
CA SER A 53 -1.29 -3.82 -19.06
C SER A 53 -2.37 -2.74 -19.01
N GLN A 54 -3.63 -3.13 -19.14
CA GLN A 54 -4.75 -2.20 -19.00
C GLN A 54 -4.77 -1.60 -17.59
N LEU A 55 -4.67 -2.42 -16.55
CA LEU A 55 -4.61 -1.93 -15.19
C LEU A 55 -3.43 -0.98 -14.95
N ALA A 56 -2.26 -1.26 -15.49
CA ALA A 56 -1.10 -0.38 -15.36
C ALA A 56 -1.34 1.00 -16.00
N GLN A 57 -2.06 1.06 -17.14
CA GLN A 57 -2.46 2.32 -17.76
C GLN A 57 -3.48 3.07 -16.90
N ASP A 58 -4.49 2.36 -16.39
CA ASP A 58 -5.54 2.94 -15.55
C ASP A 58 -4.97 3.50 -14.25
N VAL A 59 -4.09 2.75 -13.58
CA VAL A 59 -3.36 3.20 -12.37
C VAL A 59 -2.49 4.42 -12.69
N THR A 60 -1.72 4.39 -13.78
CA THR A 60 -0.90 5.54 -14.20
C THR A 60 -1.76 6.78 -14.42
N SER A 61 -2.91 6.63 -15.05
CA SER A 61 -3.85 7.72 -15.29
C SER A 61 -4.47 8.25 -14.01
N ALA A 62 -4.85 7.37 -13.08
CA ALA A 62 -5.41 7.74 -11.78
C ALA A 62 -4.39 8.52 -10.92
N LEU A 63 -3.10 8.17 -11.02
CA LEU A 63 -2.03 8.83 -10.28
C LEU A 63 -1.60 10.18 -10.84
N ALA A 64 -1.98 10.52 -12.07
CA ALA A 64 -1.43 11.69 -12.79
C ALA A 64 -1.57 13.02 -12.02
N GLY A 65 -2.64 13.19 -11.25
CA GLY A 65 -2.89 14.38 -10.42
C GLY A 65 -2.20 14.38 -9.05
N GLY A 66 -1.61 13.25 -8.64
CA GLY A 66 -1.16 13.08 -7.26
C GLY A 66 -2.32 13.02 -6.28
N ALA A 67 -2.11 13.50 -5.05
CA ALA A 67 -3.13 13.58 -4.01
C ALA A 67 -2.94 14.82 -3.14
N CYS A 68 -4.03 15.37 -2.64
CA CYS A 68 -4.05 16.54 -1.76
C CYS A 68 -4.56 16.11 -0.37
N PHE A 69 -3.79 16.38 0.68
CA PHE A 69 -4.16 16.08 2.07
C PHE A 69 -4.44 17.38 2.81
N GLN A 70 -5.54 17.43 3.55
CA GLN A 70 -5.93 18.58 4.36
C GLN A 70 -5.93 18.19 5.83
N PHE A 71 -5.26 19.00 6.65
CA PHE A 71 -5.15 18.81 8.09
C PHE A 71 -5.06 20.17 8.78
N GLY A 72 -5.91 20.42 9.80
CA GLY A 72 -5.83 21.63 10.63
C GLY A 72 -5.83 22.96 9.88
N GLY A 73 -6.42 23.01 8.68
CA GLY A 73 -6.38 24.20 7.80
C GLY A 73 -5.16 24.29 6.90
N HIS A 74 -4.23 23.37 6.99
CA HIS A 74 -3.06 23.22 6.11
C HIS A 74 -3.35 22.23 4.99
N THR A 75 -2.56 22.32 3.92
CA THR A 75 -2.68 21.45 2.75
C THR A 75 -1.31 20.95 2.33
N TRP A 76 -1.20 19.64 2.16
CA TRP A 76 -0.02 19.00 1.58
C TRP A 76 -0.38 18.33 0.26
N GLN A 77 0.41 18.61 -0.78
CA GLN A 77 0.24 18.02 -2.10
C GLN A 77 1.29 16.93 -2.31
N ALA A 78 0.86 15.67 -2.31
CA ALA A 78 1.71 14.55 -2.71
C ALA A 78 1.74 14.43 -4.23
N THR A 79 2.92 14.30 -4.78
CA THR A 79 3.13 14.13 -6.23
C THR A 79 2.68 12.75 -6.70
N ALA A 80 2.44 12.61 -8.01
CA ALA A 80 2.15 11.32 -8.63
C ALA A 80 3.23 10.25 -8.35
N SER A 81 4.49 10.68 -8.21
CA SER A 81 5.61 9.79 -7.89
C SER A 81 5.56 9.28 -6.45
N GLU A 82 5.22 10.15 -5.50
CA GLU A 82 5.09 9.80 -4.09
C GLU A 82 3.91 8.85 -3.89
N VAL A 83 2.74 9.21 -4.41
CA VAL A 83 1.55 8.35 -4.34
C VAL A 83 1.80 7.01 -5.02
N GLY A 84 2.47 7.02 -6.18
CA GLY A 84 2.82 5.80 -6.92
C GLY A 84 3.72 4.83 -6.14
N ALA A 85 4.57 5.36 -5.25
CA ALA A 85 5.41 4.52 -4.39
C ALA A 85 4.63 3.78 -3.29
N TRP A 86 3.37 4.19 -3.02
CA TRP A 86 2.50 3.56 -2.03
C TRP A 86 1.51 2.58 -2.65
N VAL A 87 1.45 2.49 -3.98
CA VAL A 87 0.54 1.58 -4.66
C VAL A 87 1.07 0.16 -4.61
N SER A 88 0.23 -0.74 -4.15
CA SER A 88 0.41 -2.19 -4.21
C SER A 88 -0.74 -2.83 -4.98
N THR A 89 -0.58 -4.09 -5.35
CA THR A 89 -1.63 -4.86 -6.03
C THR A 89 -1.85 -6.18 -5.34
N CYS A 90 -3.09 -6.63 -5.29
CA CYS A 90 -3.44 -7.99 -4.87
C CYS A 90 -4.22 -8.69 -5.98
N VAL A 91 -4.17 -10.02 -5.95
CA VAL A 91 -4.99 -10.87 -6.82
C VAL A 91 -6.23 -11.27 -6.04
N GLU A 92 -7.39 -11.01 -6.59
CA GLU A 92 -8.66 -11.40 -5.99
C GLU A 92 -9.53 -12.19 -6.97
N GLN A 93 -10.43 -13.00 -6.44
CA GLN A 93 -11.39 -13.73 -7.26
C GLN A 93 -12.52 -12.79 -7.68
N ALA A 94 -12.86 -12.81 -8.96
CA ALA A 94 -13.94 -12.01 -9.55
C ALA A 94 -14.80 -12.90 -10.44
N GLY A 95 -16.00 -13.25 -9.95
CA GLY A 95 -16.82 -14.27 -10.60
C GLY A 95 -16.09 -15.62 -10.74
N ASP A 96 -16.02 -16.14 -11.95
CA ASP A 96 -15.30 -17.40 -12.23
C ASP A 96 -13.82 -17.22 -12.58
N GLY A 97 -13.32 -15.97 -12.50
CA GLY A 97 -11.95 -15.62 -12.87
C GLY A 97 -11.16 -14.95 -11.73
N TRP A 98 -10.04 -14.37 -12.14
CA TRP A 98 -9.14 -13.65 -11.24
C TRP A 98 -8.87 -12.27 -11.81
N ARG A 99 -8.71 -11.27 -10.91
CA ARG A 99 -8.31 -9.92 -11.29
C ARG A 99 -7.23 -9.37 -10.38
N LEU A 100 -6.49 -8.38 -10.87
CA LEU A 100 -5.63 -7.54 -10.06
C LEU A 100 -6.43 -6.37 -9.51
N ARG A 101 -6.27 -6.09 -8.23
CA ARG A 101 -6.84 -4.91 -7.58
C ARG A 101 -5.72 -4.03 -7.04
N PRO A 102 -5.62 -2.76 -7.46
CA PRO A 102 -4.69 -1.81 -6.90
C PRO A 102 -5.23 -1.26 -5.57
N TYR A 103 -4.34 -0.95 -4.64
CA TYR A 103 -4.65 -0.30 -3.37
C TYR A 103 -3.46 0.51 -2.87
N ILE A 104 -3.72 1.43 -1.96
CA ILE A 104 -2.67 2.17 -1.25
C ILE A 104 -2.25 1.34 -0.03
N ASP A 105 -0.99 0.95 0.01
CA ASP A 105 -0.43 0.18 1.10
C ASP A 105 -0.18 1.08 2.32
N GLN A 106 -0.85 0.78 3.42
CA GLN A 106 -0.75 1.54 4.67
C GLN A 106 0.67 1.55 5.23
N GLN A 107 1.42 0.46 5.12
CA GLN A 107 2.78 0.38 5.65
C GLN A 107 3.74 1.28 4.86
N LEU A 108 3.56 1.34 3.54
CA LEU A 108 4.39 2.17 2.67
C LEU A 108 4.03 3.65 2.77
N SER A 109 2.74 3.97 2.98
CA SER A 109 2.23 5.34 2.92
C SER A 109 2.25 6.09 4.26
N LYS A 110 2.02 5.40 5.39
CA LYS A 110 1.81 6.00 6.71
C LYS A 110 2.92 7.00 7.10
N SER A 111 4.17 6.59 7.04
CA SER A 111 5.30 7.44 7.43
C SER A 111 5.46 8.65 6.51
N ALA A 112 5.28 8.45 5.21
CA ALA A 112 5.40 9.52 4.22
C ALA A 112 4.26 10.54 4.35
N MET A 113 3.02 10.07 4.51
CA MET A 113 1.85 10.93 4.76
C MET A 113 2.03 11.76 6.02
N ALA A 114 2.37 11.13 7.14
CA ALA A 114 2.59 11.83 8.40
C ALA A 114 3.73 12.87 8.30
N SER A 115 4.80 12.56 7.58
CA SER A 115 5.92 13.48 7.38
C SER A 115 5.54 14.65 6.47
N GLY A 116 4.84 14.40 5.36
CA GLY A 116 4.40 15.43 4.42
C GLY A 116 3.41 16.41 5.06
N ILE A 117 2.46 15.90 5.84
CA ILE A 117 1.49 16.74 6.56
C ILE A 117 2.21 17.62 7.59
N ARG A 118 3.11 17.06 8.41
CA ARG A 118 3.90 17.85 9.37
C ARG A 118 4.74 18.93 8.68
N GLN A 119 5.33 18.62 7.55
CA GLN A 119 6.10 19.59 6.79
C GLN A 119 5.23 20.73 6.26
N ALA A 120 3.99 20.44 5.86
CA ALA A 120 3.04 21.45 5.40
C ALA A 120 2.50 22.34 6.54
N GLU A 121 2.39 21.80 7.75
CA GLU A 121 2.07 22.60 8.95
C GLU A 121 3.18 23.57 9.31
N GLY A 122 4.36 23.40 8.72
CA GLY A 122 5.57 24.06 9.18
C GLY A 122 6.02 23.46 10.51
N ASP A 123 7.14 23.99 11.07
CA ASP A 123 7.60 23.57 12.40
C ASP A 123 6.68 24.08 13.53
N SER A 124 5.35 23.98 13.34
CA SER A 124 4.32 24.22 14.36
C SER A 124 4.31 23.14 15.46
N LEU A 125 5.32 22.32 15.55
CA LEU A 125 5.82 21.81 16.82
C LEU A 125 6.44 22.97 17.64
N SER A 126 5.91 24.19 17.46
CA SER A 126 6.16 25.37 18.28
C SER A 126 5.54 25.23 19.68
N GLY A 127 5.61 24.08 20.25
CA GLY A 127 5.26 23.79 21.62
C GLY A 127 6.45 23.32 22.44
N VAL A 128 7.64 23.25 21.85
CA VAL A 128 8.86 22.94 22.62
C VAL A 128 9.70 24.22 22.71
N GLY A 129 9.52 24.94 23.79
CA GLY A 129 10.40 26.03 24.18
C GLY A 129 11.52 25.52 25.07
N PHE A 130 12.71 26.06 24.93
CA PHE A 130 13.81 25.90 25.88
C PHE A 130 13.97 27.19 26.65
N GLU A 131 13.63 27.22 27.91
CA GLU A 131 13.90 28.35 28.81
C GLU A 131 15.11 28.02 29.67
N THR A 132 16.06 28.95 29.70
CA THR A 132 17.22 28.83 30.58
C THR A 132 17.01 29.78 31.74
N ASP A 133 16.99 29.25 32.95
CA ASP A 133 16.95 30.07 34.15
C ASP A 133 18.31 30.76 34.45
N GLY A 134 18.32 31.68 35.39
CA GLY A 134 19.54 32.41 35.73
C GLY A 134 20.66 31.56 36.35
N SER A 135 20.42 30.27 36.56
CA SER A 135 21.41 29.28 37.03
C SER A 135 21.99 28.42 35.90
N GLY A 136 21.51 28.62 34.68
CA GLY A 136 21.91 27.83 33.49
C GLY A 136 21.17 26.50 33.36
N GLN A 137 20.12 26.26 34.17
CA GLN A 137 19.27 25.09 34.01
C GLN A 137 18.31 25.29 32.82
N VAL A 138 18.32 24.34 31.92
CA VAL A 138 17.40 24.32 30.75
C VAL A 138 16.12 23.62 31.15
N THR A 139 15.01 24.35 31.09
CA THR A 139 13.67 23.78 31.24
C THR A 139 13.04 23.66 29.86
N VAL A 140 12.56 22.46 29.57
CA VAL A 140 11.78 22.21 28.33
C VAL A 140 10.33 22.56 28.63
N THR A 141 9.84 23.64 28.08
CA THR A 141 8.42 24.00 28.15
C THR A 141 7.72 23.44 26.91
N THR A 142 6.72 22.58 27.11
CA THR A 142 5.83 22.13 26.04
C THR A 142 4.48 22.80 26.31
N ASP A 143 4.12 23.78 25.53
CA ASP A 143 2.74 24.29 25.46
C ASP A 143 1.82 23.37 24.65
N GLY A 144 2.32 22.30 24.30
CA GLY A 144 2.07 20.97 23.84
C GLY A 144 0.64 20.55 23.61
N GLN A 145 -0.02 21.20 22.69
CA GLN A 145 -1.23 20.67 22.05
C GLN A 145 -0.95 20.44 20.54
N GLY A 146 0.24 20.03 20.20
CA GLY A 146 0.55 19.53 18.87
C GLY A 146 -0.25 18.24 18.65
N LYS A 147 -1.39 18.35 17.97
CA LYS A 147 -2.14 17.19 17.53
C LYS A 147 -1.33 16.49 16.44
N LEU A 148 -1.11 15.20 16.61
CA LEU A 148 -0.49 14.39 15.55
C LEU A 148 -1.55 14.08 14.49
N PRO A 149 -1.20 14.10 13.20
CA PRO A 149 -2.12 13.68 12.17
C PRO A 149 -2.41 12.19 12.28
N ASP A 150 -3.68 11.83 12.42
CA ASP A 150 -4.10 10.44 12.28
C ASP A 150 -4.24 10.10 10.78
N VAL A 151 -3.28 9.35 10.27
CA VAL A 151 -3.25 8.91 8.87
C VAL A 151 -3.74 7.47 8.72
N SER A 152 -4.35 6.89 9.76
CA SER A 152 -4.77 5.49 9.75
C SER A 152 -5.78 5.21 8.63
N ASP A 153 -6.77 6.08 8.48
CA ASP A 153 -7.83 5.93 7.47
C ASP A 153 -7.49 6.62 6.14
N ALA A 154 -6.45 7.48 6.12
CA ALA A 154 -6.10 8.26 4.95
C ALA A 154 -5.68 7.38 3.75
N ALA A 155 -5.01 6.26 3.99
CA ALA A 155 -4.62 5.31 2.94
C ALA A 155 -5.83 4.63 2.30
N GLU A 156 -6.84 4.26 3.10
CA GLU A 156 -8.07 3.65 2.60
C GLU A 156 -8.93 4.67 1.83
N ALA A 157 -9.06 5.87 2.37
CA ALA A 157 -9.75 6.98 1.70
C ALA A 157 -9.09 7.32 0.36
N LEU A 158 -7.76 7.41 0.32
CA LEU A 158 -7.00 7.65 -0.91
C LEU A 158 -7.16 6.50 -1.90
N SER A 159 -7.10 5.25 -1.43
CA SER A 159 -7.30 4.06 -2.27
C SER A 159 -8.69 4.08 -2.92
N SER A 160 -9.72 4.39 -2.13
CA SER A 160 -11.10 4.48 -2.63
C SER A 160 -11.29 5.64 -3.61
N ALA A 161 -10.63 6.78 -3.36
CA ALA A 161 -10.72 7.97 -4.23
C ALA A 161 -10.00 7.77 -5.57
N LEU A 162 -8.85 7.08 -5.59
CA LEU A 162 -8.07 6.83 -6.80
C LEU A 162 -8.58 5.66 -7.63
N PHE A 163 -8.99 4.58 -6.97
CA PHE A 163 -9.27 3.30 -7.63
C PHE A 163 -10.74 2.89 -7.55
N GLY A 164 -11.54 3.63 -6.77
CA GLY A 164 -12.95 3.28 -6.55
C GLY A 164 -13.12 2.03 -5.66
N GLN A 165 -14.39 1.68 -5.43
CA GLN A 165 -14.74 0.45 -4.70
C GLN A 165 -15.30 -0.64 -5.64
N GLY A 166 -15.32 -0.36 -6.94
CA GLY A 166 -15.93 -1.23 -7.97
C GLY A 166 -14.91 -2.01 -8.78
N ASP A 167 -15.44 -2.64 -9.83
CA ASP A 167 -14.67 -3.52 -10.72
C ASP A 167 -13.74 -2.78 -11.67
N ASN A 168 -13.88 -1.46 -11.81
CA ASN A 168 -13.09 -0.64 -12.72
C ASN A 168 -12.43 0.52 -12.00
N VAL A 169 -11.16 0.72 -12.27
CA VAL A 169 -10.45 1.94 -11.88
C VAL A 169 -11.00 3.08 -12.74
N THR A 170 -11.59 4.08 -12.10
CA THR A 170 -12.03 5.28 -12.81
C THR A 170 -10.97 6.35 -12.65
N PRO A 171 -10.31 6.79 -13.74
CA PRO A 171 -9.29 7.84 -13.65
C PRO A 171 -9.89 9.10 -13.00
N ALA A 172 -9.29 9.57 -11.92
CA ALA A 172 -9.70 10.81 -11.30
C ALA A 172 -9.35 11.98 -12.25
N GLN A 173 -10.33 12.81 -12.58
CA GLN A 173 -10.11 14.01 -13.41
C GLN A 173 -9.33 15.11 -12.68
N GLN A 174 -9.26 15.03 -11.35
CA GLN A 174 -8.54 15.96 -10.46
C GLN A 174 -7.91 15.18 -9.32
N ALA A 175 -6.83 15.74 -8.73
CA ALA A 175 -6.22 15.18 -7.54
C ALA A 175 -7.28 15.01 -6.43
N PRO A 176 -7.42 13.82 -5.85
CA PRO A 176 -8.34 13.63 -4.74
C PRO A 176 -7.90 14.45 -3.53
N VAL A 177 -8.89 14.98 -2.81
CA VAL A 177 -8.67 15.72 -1.55
C VAL A 177 -9.04 14.82 -0.39
N ILE A 178 -8.07 14.49 0.44
CA ILE A 178 -8.23 13.60 1.59
C ILE A 178 -8.16 14.45 2.87
N ALA A 179 -9.23 14.46 3.64
CA ALA A 179 -9.23 15.03 4.97
C ALA A 179 -8.51 14.08 5.93
N VAL A 180 -7.63 14.62 6.76
CA VAL A 180 -6.89 13.87 7.79
C VAL A 180 -7.29 14.45 9.13
N ASP A 181 -7.78 13.58 10.01
CA ASP A 181 -8.17 13.96 11.36
C ASP A 181 -6.95 14.06 12.30
N ALA A 182 -7.13 14.71 13.42
CA ALA A 182 -6.14 14.81 14.49
C ALA A 182 -6.54 13.89 15.63
N GLU A 183 -5.61 13.05 16.09
CA GLU A 183 -5.76 12.32 17.35
C GLU A 183 -5.67 13.22 18.58
#